data_d7542503542a0aa6ae67b8ee8014f53b
#
_entry.id   d7542503542a0aa6ae67b8ee8014f53b
#
_cell.length_a   1.000
_cell.length_b   1.000
_cell.length_c   1.000
_cell.angle_alpha   90.00
_cell.angle_beta   90.00
_cell.angle_gamma   90.00
#
_symmetry.space_group_name_H-M   'P 1'
#
loop_
_entity.id
_entity.type
_entity.pdbx_description
1 polymer ?
#
loop_
_entity_poly.entity_id
_entity_poly.type
_entity_poly.pdbx_seq_one_letter_code
_entity_poly.pdbx_strand_id
1 'polypeptide(L)'
;MKELETDLPVILKGLLDLVAKVFLDLPNAEVTHPERMYDFVRWLAAMEQVRKIPAGIYQAAYSDVLHEAQLDSLMENLLSSMVIEFTSTQKKLIQTGQWSGTPAQLMSELNDLSTYRSIRSEEWPQNAIALSKRLNALKASLRTQDIDVELTRGKQRTITIRLLNYTIPKKQKVVAPPKDTVTDTEEDF
;
A
#
# COMPACT_ATOMS: atom_id res chain seq x y z
N MET A 1 -26.95 31.63 11.36
CA MET A 1 -27.31 30.78 12.51
C MET A 1 -28.83 30.57 12.64
N LYS A 2 -29.70 31.57 12.51
CA LYS A 2 -31.18 31.41 12.62
C LYS A 2 -31.81 30.44 11.59
N GLU A 3 -31.32 30.40 10.36
CA GLU A 3 -31.81 29.45 9.32
C GLU A 3 -31.52 28.00 9.71
N LEU A 4 -30.31 27.70 10.21
CA LEU A 4 -29.93 26.35 10.65
C LEU A 4 -30.79 25.85 11.79
N GLU A 5 -31.17 26.74 12.77
CA GLU A 5 -32.04 26.38 13.90
C GLU A 5 -33.46 26.04 13.43
N THR A 6 -33.94 26.70 12.38
CA THR A 6 -35.26 26.45 11.79
C THR A 6 -35.29 25.13 11.01
N ASP A 7 -34.20 24.79 10.29
CA ASP A 7 -34.12 23.60 9.46
C ASP A 7 -33.69 22.34 10.22
N LEU A 8 -33.08 22.51 11.41
CA LEU A 8 -32.56 21.41 12.21
C LEU A 8 -33.59 20.29 12.50
N PRO A 9 -34.86 20.55 12.85
CA PRO A 9 -35.86 19.49 13.08
C PRO A 9 -36.15 18.69 11.80
N VAL A 10 -36.15 19.33 10.62
CA VAL A 10 -36.41 18.69 9.34
C VAL A 10 -35.22 17.81 8.95
N ILE A 11 -34.00 18.33 9.13
CA ILE A 11 -32.76 17.59 8.89
C ILE A 11 -32.69 16.36 9.81
N LEU A 12 -32.94 16.55 11.11
CA LEU A 12 -32.90 15.47 12.08
C LEU A 12 -33.95 14.39 11.77
N LYS A 13 -35.18 14.79 11.43
CA LYS A 13 -36.20 13.84 10.97
C LYS A 13 -35.75 13.04 9.79
N GLY A 14 -35.20 13.71 8.74
CA GLY A 14 -34.69 13.04 7.53
C GLY A 14 -33.60 12.04 7.83
N LEU A 15 -32.67 12.37 8.74
CA LEU A 15 -31.61 11.45 9.19
C LEU A 15 -32.19 10.25 9.94
N LEU A 16 -33.12 10.46 10.87
CA LEU A 16 -33.75 9.37 11.63
C LEU A 16 -34.58 8.45 10.72
N ASP A 17 -35.31 9.00 9.77
CA ASP A 17 -36.07 8.22 8.78
C ASP A 17 -35.14 7.38 7.90
N LEU A 18 -33.98 7.91 7.52
CA LEU A 18 -32.94 7.18 6.78
C LEU A 18 -32.38 6.04 7.60
N VAL A 19 -31.98 6.31 8.85
CA VAL A 19 -31.44 5.31 9.78
C VAL A 19 -32.46 4.18 10.01
N ALA A 20 -33.73 4.51 10.24
CA ALA A 20 -34.78 3.51 10.41
C ALA A 20 -34.94 2.60 9.19
N LYS A 21 -34.91 3.16 7.97
CA LYS A 21 -34.95 2.38 6.72
C LYS A 21 -33.73 1.45 6.58
N VAL A 22 -32.53 1.96 6.90
CA VAL A 22 -31.31 1.16 6.86
C VAL A 22 -31.39 -0.02 7.84
N PHE A 23 -31.88 0.19 9.06
CA PHE A 23 -32.08 -0.89 10.02
C PHE A 23 -33.06 -1.97 9.54
N LEU A 24 -34.14 -1.58 8.85
CA LEU A 24 -35.12 -2.52 8.30
C LEU A 24 -34.51 -3.35 7.17
N ASP A 25 -33.60 -2.78 6.39
CA ASP A 25 -32.98 -3.44 5.25
C ASP A 25 -31.67 -4.20 5.60
N LEU A 26 -31.15 -3.99 6.81
CA LEU A 26 -29.90 -4.60 7.29
C LEU A 26 -29.85 -6.13 7.15
N PRO A 27 -30.95 -6.92 7.36
CA PRO A 27 -30.93 -8.36 7.16
C PRO A 27 -30.67 -8.77 5.70
N ASN A 28 -31.02 -7.90 4.74
CA ASN A 28 -30.90 -8.16 3.31
C ASN A 28 -29.62 -7.57 2.69
N ALA A 29 -28.76 -6.96 3.53
CA ALA A 29 -27.56 -6.26 3.07
C ALA A 29 -26.52 -7.24 2.51
N GLU A 30 -26.08 -7.02 1.25
CA GLU A 30 -25.06 -7.79 0.57
C GLU A 30 -23.69 -7.13 0.71
N VAL A 31 -22.77 -7.80 1.41
CA VAL A 31 -21.40 -7.32 1.58
C VAL A 31 -20.53 -7.80 0.41
N THR A 32 -20.02 -6.86 -0.36
CA THR A 32 -19.13 -7.11 -1.51
C THR A 32 -17.65 -6.90 -1.16
N HIS A 33 -17.36 -6.04 -0.17
CA HIS A 33 -16.00 -5.72 0.30
C HIS A 33 -15.94 -5.96 1.81
N PRO A 34 -15.65 -7.20 2.26
CA PRO A 34 -15.60 -7.52 3.67
C PRO A 34 -14.35 -6.89 4.33
N GLU A 35 -14.56 -6.14 5.39
CA GLU A 35 -13.53 -5.48 6.18
C GLU A 35 -13.59 -5.91 7.66
N ARG A 36 -12.57 -5.50 8.44
CA ARG A 36 -12.47 -5.87 9.85
C ARG A 36 -13.70 -5.46 10.68
N MET A 37 -14.30 -4.31 10.38
CA MET A 37 -15.54 -3.85 10.99
C MET A 37 -16.76 -4.32 10.16
N TYR A 38 -16.98 -5.63 10.11
CA TYR A 38 -17.99 -6.25 9.27
C TYR A 38 -19.41 -5.68 9.48
N ASP A 39 -19.81 -5.41 10.73
CA ASP A 39 -21.12 -4.85 11.03
C ASP A 39 -21.29 -3.45 10.44
N PHE A 40 -20.23 -2.64 10.44
CA PHE A 40 -20.25 -1.32 9.80
C PHE A 40 -20.38 -1.45 8.28
N VAL A 41 -19.64 -2.38 7.68
CA VAL A 41 -19.73 -2.65 6.22
C VAL A 41 -21.13 -3.13 5.82
N ARG A 42 -21.76 -3.98 6.63
CA ARG A 42 -23.18 -4.36 6.43
C ARG A 42 -24.11 -3.15 6.48
N TRP A 43 -23.82 -2.22 7.37
CA TRP A 43 -24.59 -0.98 7.47
C TRP A 43 -24.44 -0.10 6.22
N LEU A 44 -23.21 0.00 5.66
CA LEU A 44 -22.95 0.68 4.39
C LEU A 44 -23.68 0.00 3.23
N ALA A 45 -23.68 -1.32 3.17
CA ALA A 45 -24.38 -2.10 2.14
C ALA A 45 -25.90 -1.86 2.20
N ALA A 46 -26.51 -1.88 3.39
CA ALA A 46 -27.93 -1.55 3.58
C ALA A 46 -28.23 -0.10 3.15
N MET A 47 -27.30 0.84 3.45
CA MET A 47 -27.46 2.23 3.04
C MET A 47 -27.42 2.39 1.51
N GLU A 48 -26.55 1.64 0.81
CA GLU A 48 -26.51 1.60 -0.66
C GLU A 48 -27.86 1.18 -1.23
N GLN A 49 -28.47 0.13 -0.70
CA GLN A 49 -29.77 -0.37 -1.13
C GLN A 49 -30.90 0.65 -0.88
N VAL A 50 -30.99 1.20 0.32
CA VAL A 50 -32.00 2.21 0.69
C VAL A 50 -31.90 3.46 -0.19
N ARG A 51 -30.67 3.88 -0.54
CA ARG A 51 -30.43 5.04 -1.40
C ARG A 51 -30.43 4.74 -2.88
N LYS A 52 -30.62 3.47 -3.27
CA LYS A 52 -30.56 3.00 -4.67
C LYS A 52 -29.21 3.34 -5.35
N ILE A 53 -28.14 3.23 -4.60
CA ILE A 53 -26.76 3.38 -5.09
C ILE A 53 -26.28 1.98 -5.51
N PRO A 54 -25.49 1.84 -6.58
CA PRO A 54 -24.91 0.55 -6.95
C PRO A 54 -24.14 -0.09 -5.78
N ALA A 55 -24.34 -1.39 -5.61
CA ALA A 55 -23.71 -2.16 -4.53
C ALA A 55 -22.19 -2.04 -4.56
N GLY A 56 -21.57 -1.85 -3.41
CA GLY A 56 -20.13 -1.81 -3.25
C GLY A 56 -19.48 -0.42 -3.30
N ILE A 57 -20.20 0.64 -3.69
CA ILE A 57 -19.62 2.00 -3.81
C ILE A 57 -19.18 2.55 -2.44
N TYR A 58 -20.05 2.51 -1.44
CA TYR A 58 -19.68 3.01 -0.10
C TYR A 58 -18.73 2.06 0.61
N GLN A 59 -18.88 0.75 0.36
CA GLN A 59 -17.99 -0.25 0.89
C GLN A 59 -16.58 -0.10 0.34
N ALA A 60 -16.41 0.12 -0.99
CA ALA A 60 -15.13 0.38 -1.62
C ALA A 60 -14.49 1.67 -1.11
N ALA A 61 -15.26 2.76 -1.03
CA ALA A 61 -14.76 4.03 -0.49
C ALA A 61 -14.27 3.89 0.96
N TYR A 62 -14.94 3.07 1.77
CA TYR A 62 -14.50 2.78 3.13
C TYR A 62 -13.20 1.95 3.15
N SER A 63 -13.09 0.93 2.29
CA SER A 63 -11.86 0.15 2.13
C SER A 63 -10.68 1.02 1.71
N ASP A 64 -10.89 1.96 0.78
CA ASP A 64 -9.87 2.91 0.33
C ASP A 64 -9.38 3.79 1.48
N VAL A 65 -10.29 4.35 2.29
CA VAL A 65 -9.94 5.16 3.48
C VAL A 65 -9.15 4.34 4.51
N LEU A 66 -9.53 3.08 4.75
CA LEU A 66 -8.79 2.20 5.65
C LEU A 66 -7.38 1.90 5.12
N HIS A 67 -7.26 1.66 3.83
CA HIS A 67 -5.97 1.40 3.19
C HIS A 67 -5.04 2.61 3.26
N GLU A 68 -5.57 3.81 2.99
CA GLU A 68 -4.84 5.08 3.11
C GLU A 68 -4.37 5.32 4.55
N ALA A 69 -5.25 5.15 5.55
CA ALA A 69 -4.90 5.29 6.96
C ALA A 69 -3.83 4.28 7.42
N GLN A 70 -3.86 3.05 6.88
CA GLN A 70 -2.83 2.04 7.15
C GLN A 70 -1.48 2.43 6.53
N LEU A 71 -1.49 2.97 5.30
CA LEU A 71 -0.29 3.46 4.64
C LEU A 71 0.32 4.63 5.40
N ASP A 72 -0.49 5.60 5.83
CA ASP A 72 -0.03 6.74 6.62
C ASP A 72 0.64 6.28 7.91
N SER A 73 0.02 5.35 8.63
CA SER A 73 0.60 4.76 9.85
C SER A 73 1.92 4.03 9.60
N LEU A 74 2.06 3.37 8.43
CA LEU A 74 3.32 2.74 8.04
C LEU A 74 4.40 3.76 7.68
N MET A 75 4.01 4.86 7.02
CA MET A 75 4.94 5.92 6.63
C MET A 75 5.42 6.76 7.83
N GLU A 76 4.62 6.87 8.90
CA GLU A 76 5.04 7.47 10.17
C GLU A 76 6.14 6.67 10.87
N ASN A 77 6.16 5.35 10.71
CA ASN A 77 7.22 4.51 11.28
C ASN A 77 8.46 4.54 10.39
N LEU A 78 9.57 5.06 10.92
CA LEU A 78 10.81 5.27 10.19
C LEU A 78 11.34 4.00 9.49
N LEU A 79 11.26 2.83 10.14
CA LEU A 79 11.76 1.59 9.55
C LEU A 79 10.86 1.12 8.40
N SER A 80 9.52 1.19 8.55
CA SER A 80 8.61 0.77 7.48
C SER A 80 8.68 1.70 6.28
N SER A 81 8.76 3.03 6.47
CA SER A 81 8.94 3.97 5.37
C SER A 81 10.23 3.69 4.58
N MET A 82 11.34 3.40 5.29
CA MET A 82 12.60 3.03 4.63
C MET A 82 12.55 1.68 3.92
N VAL A 83 11.80 0.70 4.44
CA VAL A 83 11.59 -0.59 3.75
C VAL A 83 10.76 -0.39 2.49
N ILE A 84 9.72 0.44 2.51
CA ILE A 84 8.91 0.78 1.33
C ILE A 84 9.78 1.48 0.29
N GLU A 85 10.59 2.47 0.68
CA GLU A 85 11.54 3.14 -0.21
C GLU A 85 12.57 2.18 -0.80
N PHE A 86 13.09 1.26 0.03
CA PHE A 86 14.00 0.20 -0.41
C PHE A 86 13.39 -0.66 -1.52
N THR A 87 12.11 -1.00 -1.45
CA THR A 87 11.44 -1.79 -2.49
C THR A 87 11.33 -1.07 -3.82
N SER A 88 11.25 0.25 -3.82
CA SER A 88 11.15 1.07 -5.04
C SER A 88 12.51 1.47 -5.63
N THR A 89 13.58 1.44 -4.84
CA THR A 89 14.93 1.87 -5.26
C THR A 89 15.88 0.72 -5.53
N GLN A 90 15.72 -0.43 -4.86
CA GLN A 90 16.63 -1.56 -4.98
C GLN A 90 16.49 -2.26 -6.34
N LYS A 91 17.54 -2.17 -7.17
CA LYS A 91 17.56 -2.71 -8.55
C LYS A 91 17.16 -4.19 -8.64
N LYS A 92 17.59 -5.02 -7.69
CA LYS A 92 17.26 -6.44 -7.67
C LYS A 92 15.78 -6.69 -7.44
N LEU A 93 15.15 -5.96 -6.51
CA LEU A 93 13.70 -6.01 -6.27
C LEU A 93 12.92 -5.57 -7.51
N ILE A 94 13.35 -4.46 -8.14
CA ILE A 94 12.72 -3.94 -9.37
C ILE A 94 12.81 -4.93 -10.53
N GLN A 95 13.89 -5.72 -10.61
CA GLN A 95 14.13 -6.66 -11.73
C GLN A 95 13.53 -8.04 -11.50
N THR A 96 13.49 -8.52 -10.26
CA THR A 96 13.13 -9.91 -9.93
C THR A 96 11.93 -10.05 -9.01
N GLY A 97 11.41 -8.94 -8.47
CA GLY A 97 10.35 -8.93 -7.45
C GLY A 97 10.79 -9.47 -6.08
N GLN A 98 12.09 -9.81 -5.93
CA GLN A 98 12.58 -10.42 -4.70
C GLN A 98 14.01 -9.97 -4.37
N TRP A 99 14.26 -9.72 -3.09
CA TRP A 99 15.58 -9.54 -2.49
C TRP A 99 15.78 -10.56 -1.37
N SER A 100 16.99 -11.06 -1.20
CA SER A 100 17.35 -11.96 -0.11
C SER A 100 18.78 -11.70 0.35
N GLY A 101 18.97 -11.63 1.67
CA GLY A 101 20.27 -11.37 2.27
C GLY A 101 20.26 -11.60 3.79
N THR A 102 21.40 -11.38 4.42
CA THR A 102 21.49 -11.42 5.89
C THR A 102 20.89 -10.15 6.51
N PRO A 103 20.48 -10.19 7.81
CA PRO A 103 20.04 -8.99 8.50
C PRO A 103 21.06 -7.86 8.52
N ALA A 104 22.36 -8.20 8.53
CA ALA A 104 23.43 -7.20 8.47
C ALA A 104 23.55 -6.55 7.09
N GLN A 105 23.39 -7.32 6.01
CA GLN A 105 23.35 -6.80 4.64
C GLN A 105 22.15 -5.87 4.45
N LEU A 106 20.95 -6.28 4.86
CA LEU A 106 19.78 -5.43 4.77
C LEU A 106 19.97 -4.13 5.56
N MET A 107 20.53 -4.21 6.77
CA MET A 107 20.79 -3.03 7.57
C MET A 107 21.78 -2.07 6.89
N SER A 108 22.83 -2.59 6.25
CA SER A 108 23.76 -1.76 5.46
C SER A 108 23.05 -1.07 4.31
N GLU A 109 22.26 -1.80 3.52
CA GLU A 109 21.53 -1.24 2.38
C GLU A 109 20.48 -0.19 2.81
N LEU A 110 19.78 -0.41 3.93
CA LEU A 110 18.86 0.57 4.50
C LEU A 110 19.59 1.81 5.05
N ASN A 111 20.77 1.64 5.64
CA ASN A 111 21.58 2.75 6.10
C ASN A 111 22.10 3.61 4.93
N ASP A 112 22.43 2.99 3.81
CA ASP A 112 22.89 3.69 2.60
C ASP A 112 21.78 4.53 1.95
N LEU A 113 20.52 4.12 2.10
CA LEU A 113 19.34 4.88 1.65
C LEU A 113 18.96 5.98 2.64
N SER A 114 19.17 5.75 3.93
CA SER A 114 18.71 6.66 4.97
C SER A 114 19.62 7.89 5.12
N THR A 115 19.01 9.01 5.53
CA THR A 115 19.79 10.20 5.88
C THR A 115 20.51 10.00 7.23
N TYR A 116 21.66 10.65 7.41
CA TYR A 116 22.41 10.64 8.67
C TYR A 116 21.57 10.96 9.92
N ARG A 117 20.55 11.78 9.78
CA ARG A 117 19.62 12.17 10.86
C ARG A 117 18.70 11.02 11.26
N SER A 118 18.25 10.20 10.29
CA SER A 118 17.39 9.06 10.52
C SER A 118 18.12 7.93 11.26
N ILE A 119 19.38 7.67 10.93
CA ILE A 119 20.21 6.61 11.56
C ILE A 119 20.47 6.90 13.04
N ARG A 120 20.50 8.16 13.46
CA ARG A 120 20.71 8.56 14.86
C ARG A 120 19.43 8.65 15.69
N SER A 121 18.26 8.42 15.10
CA SER A 121 17.00 8.35 15.82
C SER A 121 16.96 7.12 16.73
N GLU A 122 16.37 7.25 17.92
CA GLU A 122 16.09 6.12 18.81
C GLU A 122 15.14 5.10 18.18
N GLU A 123 14.37 5.53 17.21
CA GLU A 123 13.47 4.68 16.42
C GLU A 123 14.22 3.82 15.41
N TRP A 124 15.48 4.14 15.06
CA TRP A 124 16.27 3.35 14.14
C TRP A 124 16.85 2.11 14.82
N PRO A 125 16.82 0.92 14.18
CA PRO A 125 17.41 -0.28 14.76
C PRO A 125 18.93 -0.14 14.85
N GLN A 126 19.49 -0.28 16.05
CA GLN A 126 20.91 -0.09 16.31
C GLN A 126 21.79 -1.28 15.88
N ASN A 127 21.19 -2.44 15.60
CA ASN A 127 21.90 -3.63 15.15
C ASN A 127 20.97 -4.59 14.39
N ALA A 128 21.57 -5.58 13.71
CA ALA A 128 20.86 -6.56 12.89
C ALA A 128 19.81 -7.40 13.67
N ILE A 129 20.01 -7.58 14.99
CA ILE A 129 19.04 -8.32 15.83
C ILE A 129 17.80 -7.45 16.07
N ALA A 130 18.00 -6.17 16.42
CA ALA A 130 16.92 -5.21 16.60
C ALA A 130 16.14 -5.00 15.29
N LEU A 131 16.84 -4.91 14.14
CA LEU A 131 16.24 -4.84 12.82
C LEU A 131 15.32 -6.05 12.58
N SER A 132 15.80 -7.27 12.78
CA SER A 132 15.03 -8.50 12.57
C SER A 132 13.79 -8.54 13.47
N LYS A 133 13.89 -8.11 14.74
CA LYS A 133 12.78 -8.07 15.69
C LYS A 133 11.72 -7.07 15.25
N ARG A 134 12.12 -5.85 14.86
CA ARG A 134 11.20 -4.79 14.40
C ARG A 134 10.54 -5.17 13.07
N LEU A 135 11.29 -5.72 12.10
CA LEU A 135 10.73 -6.21 10.84
C LEU A 135 9.69 -7.30 11.05
N ASN A 136 9.93 -8.22 12.00
CA ASN A 136 8.95 -9.26 12.30
C ASN A 136 7.64 -8.67 12.87
N ALA A 137 7.72 -7.60 13.66
CA ALA A 137 6.53 -6.90 14.15
C ALA A 137 5.78 -6.16 13.04
N LEU A 138 6.50 -5.61 12.05
CA LEU A 138 5.93 -4.87 10.91
C LEU A 138 5.44 -5.76 9.77
N LYS A 139 5.74 -7.07 9.80
CA LYS A 139 5.45 -8.01 8.71
C LYS A 139 3.98 -7.98 8.25
N ALA A 140 3.03 -8.00 9.18
CA ALA A 140 1.61 -7.99 8.86
C ALA A 140 1.19 -6.66 8.18
N SER A 141 1.71 -5.54 8.68
CA SER A 141 1.42 -4.22 8.13
C SER A 141 2.08 -3.98 6.76
N LEU A 142 3.33 -4.45 6.56
CA LEU A 142 3.99 -4.38 5.25
C LEU A 142 3.27 -5.22 4.20
N ARG A 143 2.66 -6.33 4.60
CA ARG A 143 1.91 -7.20 3.70
C ARG A 143 0.64 -6.52 3.15
N THR A 144 0.03 -5.57 3.86
CA THR A 144 -1.08 -4.76 3.33
C THR A 144 -0.64 -3.82 2.21
N GLN A 145 0.67 -3.59 2.07
CA GLN A 145 1.31 -2.84 0.99
C GLN A 145 1.99 -3.75 -0.04
N ASP A 146 1.52 -5.00 -0.16
CA ASP A 146 2.06 -6.00 -1.08
C ASP A 146 3.55 -6.33 -0.89
N ILE A 147 4.09 -6.07 0.31
CA ILE A 147 5.47 -6.37 0.68
C ILE A 147 5.47 -7.53 1.67
N ASP A 148 5.86 -8.71 1.22
CA ASP A 148 6.01 -9.87 2.08
C ASP A 148 7.45 -9.96 2.59
N VAL A 149 7.60 -10.09 3.91
CA VAL A 149 8.90 -10.19 4.58
C VAL A 149 8.99 -11.54 5.28
N GLU A 150 9.92 -12.39 4.89
CA GLU A 150 10.16 -13.70 5.47
C GLU A 150 11.50 -13.73 6.20
N LEU A 151 11.49 -14.18 7.46
CA LEU A 151 12.69 -14.36 8.26
C LEU A 151 12.94 -15.86 8.49
N THR A 152 13.97 -16.39 7.86
CA THR A 152 14.33 -17.81 7.98
C THR A 152 15.44 -18.00 9.02
N ARG A 153 15.24 -18.98 9.90
CA ARG A 153 16.22 -19.41 10.91
C ARG A 153 16.87 -20.72 10.45
N GLY A 154 18.07 -20.62 9.87
CA GLY A 154 18.89 -21.77 9.48
C GLY A 154 20.30 -21.66 10.07
N LYS A 155 21.28 -22.32 9.42
CA LYS A 155 22.72 -22.11 9.73
C LYS A 155 23.12 -20.64 9.67
N GLN A 156 22.49 -19.89 8.77
CA GLN A 156 22.60 -18.45 8.65
C GLN A 156 21.17 -17.85 8.63
N ARG A 157 20.95 -16.79 9.41
CA ARG A 157 19.68 -16.06 9.37
C ARG A 157 19.57 -15.31 8.07
N THR A 158 18.44 -15.46 7.37
CA THR A 158 18.18 -14.81 6.10
C THR A 158 16.87 -14.03 6.18
N ILE A 159 16.85 -12.85 5.62
CA ILE A 159 15.64 -12.05 5.38
C ILE A 159 15.38 -12.08 3.89
N THR A 160 14.15 -12.40 3.52
CA THR A 160 13.67 -12.33 2.14
C THR A 160 12.53 -11.32 2.06
N ILE A 161 12.63 -10.37 1.14
CA ILE A 161 11.59 -9.37 0.85
C ILE A 161 11.07 -9.69 -0.55
N ARG A 162 9.74 -9.85 -0.69
CA ARG A 162 9.06 -10.14 -1.96
C ARG A 162 7.96 -9.12 -2.21
N LEU A 163 7.81 -8.71 -3.46
CA LEU A 163 6.67 -7.92 -3.92
C LEU A 163 5.57 -8.89 -4.40
N LEU A 164 4.40 -8.85 -3.74
CA LEU A 164 3.30 -9.79 -4.03
C LEU A 164 2.65 -9.52 -5.39
N ASN A 165 2.53 -8.26 -5.79
CA ASN A 165 1.95 -7.84 -7.09
C ASN A 165 3.03 -7.55 -8.15
N TYR A 166 4.18 -8.25 -8.08
CA TYR A 166 5.26 -8.03 -9.02
C TYR A 166 4.90 -8.53 -10.42
N THR A 167 4.90 -7.62 -11.39
CA THR A 167 4.79 -7.94 -12.82
C THR A 167 6.15 -7.78 -13.47
N ILE A 168 6.67 -8.82 -14.12
CA ILE A 168 7.96 -8.77 -14.81
C ILE A 168 7.95 -7.61 -15.83
N PRO A 169 8.84 -6.61 -15.71
CA PRO A 169 8.91 -5.54 -16.70
C PRO A 169 9.27 -6.16 -18.05
N LYS A 170 8.38 -6.02 -19.06
CA LYS A 170 8.67 -6.44 -20.42
C LYS A 170 9.94 -5.72 -20.87
N LYS A 171 11.01 -6.48 -21.24
CA LYS A 171 12.21 -5.92 -21.86
C LYS A 171 11.77 -5.02 -23.01
N GLN A 172 11.96 -3.71 -22.88
CA GLN A 172 11.85 -2.81 -24.01
C GLN A 172 12.89 -3.30 -25.02
N LYS A 173 12.42 -3.74 -26.20
CA LYS A 173 13.30 -3.96 -27.36
C LYS A 173 14.01 -2.63 -27.60
N VAL A 174 15.30 -2.61 -27.34
CA VAL A 174 16.17 -1.51 -27.80
C VAL A 174 16.05 -1.53 -29.33
N VAL A 175 15.29 -0.57 -29.85
CA VAL A 175 15.27 -0.31 -31.29
C VAL A 175 16.67 0.19 -31.63
N ALA A 176 17.42 -0.61 -32.39
CA ALA A 176 18.74 -0.20 -32.91
C ALA A 176 18.56 1.10 -33.71
N PRO A 177 19.45 2.09 -33.54
CA PRO A 177 19.37 3.31 -34.33
C PRO A 177 19.46 2.97 -35.85
N PRO A 178 18.72 3.70 -36.71
CA PRO A 178 18.78 3.47 -38.14
C PRO A 178 20.22 3.66 -38.62
N LYS A 179 20.72 2.70 -39.41
CA LYS A 179 22.01 2.83 -40.09
C LYS A 179 21.90 3.98 -41.09
N ASP A 180 22.64 5.03 -40.85
CA ASP A 180 22.83 6.10 -41.84
C ASP A 180 23.40 5.49 -43.13
N THR A 181 22.62 5.51 -44.17
CA THR A 181 23.03 5.19 -45.53
C THR A 181 23.87 6.37 -46.03
N VAL A 182 25.20 6.20 -46.00
CA VAL A 182 26.08 7.13 -46.69
C VAL A 182 25.88 6.87 -48.17
N THR A 183 25.29 7.81 -48.88
CA THR A 183 25.22 7.88 -50.33
C THR A 183 26.55 8.50 -50.79
N ASP A 184 27.43 7.66 -51.27
CA ASP A 184 28.60 8.10 -52.07
C ASP A 184 28.04 8.69 -53.37
N THR A 185 28.12 10.00 -53.51
CA THR A 185 27.94 10.69 -54.76
C THR A 185 29.35 10.80 -55.38
N GLU A 186 29.63 9.93 -56.33
CA GLU A 186 30.77 10.14 -57.28
C GLU A 186 30.39 11.34 -58.14
N GLU A 187 31.17 12.40 -58.05
CA GLU A 187 31.27 13.46 -59.07
C GLU A 187 32.49 13.17 -59.92
N ASP A 188 32.23 12.73 -61.17
CA ASP A 188 33.12 12.83 -62.27
C ASP A 188 33.38 14.31 -62.60
N PHE A 189 34.68 14.68 -62.58
CA PHE A 189 35.31 15.57 -63.57
C PHE A 189 36.87 15.48 -63.48
#